data_19fb44bd8c57a63daf8b947524a65571
#
_entry.id   19fb44bd8c57a63daf8b947524a65571
#
_cell.length_a   1.000
_cell.length_b   1.000
_cell.length_c   1.000
_cell.angle_alpha   90.00
_cell.angle_beta   90.00
_cell.angle_gamma   90.00
#
_symmetry.space_group_name_H-M   'P 1'
#
loop_
_entity.id
_entity.type
_entity.pdbx_description
1 polymer ?
#
loop_
_entity_poly.entity_id
_entity_poly.type
_entity_poly.pdbx_seq_one_letter_code
_entity_poly.pdbx_strand_id
1 'polypeptide(L)'
;MKIKSIHHVAILTGDYEQSKLFYTAVLGFEILAETYREERKSYKLDLAINGQYQIELFSFPDFKERASFPEQKGLRHLAFAVEDIEEQVAELVAKGADVQGIRTDELTGKKFCFFYDPNGQPLELYEV
;
A
#
# COMPACT_ATOMS: atom_id res chain seq x y z
N MET A 1 3.59 -1.64 -29.06
CA MET A 1 2.61 -1.51 -27.95
C MET A 1 2.62 -0.06 -27.47
N LYS A 2 1.45 0.52 -27.17
CA LYS A 2 1.35 1.91 -26.70
C LYS A 2 0.65 1.94 -25.33
N ILE A 3 1.43 1.72 -24.26
CA ILE A 3 0.95 1.85 -22.88
C ILE A 3 0.97 3.34 -22.52
N LYS A 4 -0.13 3.84 -21.92
CA LYS A 4 -0.24 5.26 -21.54
C LYS A 4 0.27 5.53 -20.13
N SER A 5 -0.08 4.68 -19.17
CA SER A 5 0.26 4.85 -17.74
C SER A 5 -0.02 3.58 -16.96
N ILE A 6 0.35 3.58 -15.70
CA ILE A 6 -0.17 2.60 -14.73
C ILE A 6 -1.59 3.02 -14.40
N HIS A 7 -2.57 2.10 -14.50
CA HIS A 7 -3.96 2.37 -14.17
C HIS A 7 -4.24 2.13 -12.68
N HIS A 8 -3.84 0.99 -12.15
CA HIS A 8 -3.99 0.64 -10.74
C HIS A 8 -2.99 -0.45 -10.32
N VAL A 9 -2.85 -0.63 -9.02
CA VAL A 9 -2.17 -1.76 -8.39
C VAL A 9 -3.20 -2.49 -7.55
N ALA A 10 -3.30 -3.81 -7.72
CA ALA A 10 -4.19 -4.66 -6.94
C ALA A 10 -3.42 -5.30 -5.77
N ILE A 11 -4.00 -5.23 -4.57
CA ILE A 11 -3.45 -5.78 -3.34
C ILE A 11 -4.48 -6.75 -2.74
N LEU A 12 -4.05 -7.97 -2.46
CA LEU A 12 -4.86 -8.96 -1.78
C LEU A 12 -4.68 -8.85 -0.27
N THR A 13 -5.78 -8.87 0.47
CA THR A 13 -5.78 -8.77 1.93
C THR A 13 -6.30 -10.07 2.57
N GLY A 14 -5.77 -10.40 3.74
CA GLY A 14 -6.29 -11.50 4.57
C GLY A 14 -7.47 -11.06 5.44
N ASP A 15 -7.31 -9.97 6.19
CA ASP A 15 -8.38 -9.33 6.97
C ASP A 15 -8.82 -8.06 6.25
N TYR A 16 -9.96 -8.13 5.58
CA TYR A 16 -10.46 -7.04 4.75
C TYR A 16 -10.74 -5.75 5.55
N GLU A 17 -11.42 -5.85 6.68
CA GLU A 17 -11.78 -4.68 7.48
C GLU A 17 -10.53 -4.00 8.07
N GLN A 18 -9.56 -4.77 8.54
CA GLN A 18 -8.30 -4.24 9.04
C GLN A 18 -7.51 -3.52 7.93
N SER A 19 -7.43 -4.10 6.75
CA SER A 19 -6.76 -3.50 5.60
C SER A 19 -7.47 -2.25 5.10
N LYS A 20 -8.81 -2.28 5.04
CA LYS A 20 -9.62 -1.11 4.72
C LYS A 20 -9.32 0.05 5.67
N LEU A 21 -9.31 -0.19 6.98
CA LEU A 21 -8.95 0.84 7.98
C LEU A 21 -7.54 1.37 7.77
N PHE A 22 -6.59 0.50 7.50
CA PHE A 22 -5.21 0.92 7.26
C PHE A 22 -5.09 1.88 6.07
N TYR A 23 -5.61 1.50 4.91
CA TYR A 23 -5.49 2.32 3.71
C TYR A 23 -6.33 3.60 3.76
N THR A 24 -7.47 3.61 4.46
CA THR A 24 -8.34 4.79 4.57
C THR A 24 -8.03 5.68 5.77
N ALA A 25 -7.90 5.12 6.97
CA ALA A 25 -7.70 5.91 8.19
C ALA A 25 -6.21 6.21 8.46
N VAL A 26 -5.30 5.25 8.21
CA VAL A 26 -3.87 5.47 8.43
C VAL A 26 -3.25 6.22 7.26
N LEU A 27 -3.44 5.74 6.02
CA LEU A 27 -2.86 6.37 4.83
C LEU A 27 -3.69 7.52 4.26
N GLY A 28 -4.97 7.62 4.63
CA GLY A 28 -5.83 8.71 4.17
C GLY A 28 -6.33 8.56 2.73
N PHE A 29 -6.32 7.35 2.17
CA PHE A 29 -6.83 7.14 0.82
C PHE A 29 -8.35 7.24 0.78
N GLU A 30 -8.86 7.80 -0.30
CA GLU A 30 -10.28 8.04 -0.51
C GLU A 30 -10.96 6.82 -1.13
N ILE A 31 -12.10 6.41 -0.58
CA ILE A 31 -12.92 5.33 -1.16
C ILE A 31 -13.69 5.87 -2.36
N LEU A 32 -13.46 5.29 -3.53
CA LEU A 32 -14.23 5.56 -4.75
C LEU A 32 -15.44 4.64 -4.87
N ALA A 33 -15.27 3.36 -4.57
CA ALA A 33 -16.32 2.36 -4.62
C ALA A 33 -15.96 1.15 -3.75
N GLU A 34 -16.98 0.52 -3.19
CA GLU A 34 -16.86 -0.75 -2.47
C GLU A 34 -17.88 -1.72 -3.01
N THR A 35 -17.45 -2.89 -3.45
CA THR A 35 -18.30 -3.89 -4.08
C THR A 35 -18.08 -5.26 -3.44
N TYR A 36 -19.15 -5.92 -2.99
CA TYR A 36 -19.08 -7.33 -2.64
C TYR A 36 -19.48 -8.17 -3.84
N ARG A 37 -18.60 -9.09 -4.25
CA ARG A 37 -18.83 -9.98 -5.40
C ARG A 37 -19.24 -11.35 -4.88
N GLU A 38 -20.55 -11.60 -4.88
CA GLU A 38 -21.19 -12.79 -4.29
C GLU A 38 -20.61 -14.11 -4.86
N GLU A 39 -20.47 -14.21 -6.17
CA GLU A 39 -19.98 -15.42 -6.84
C GLU A 39 -18.55 -15.81 -6.42
N ARG A 40 -17.73 -14.82 -6.07
CA ARG A 40 -16.34 -15.01 -5.64
C ARG A 40 -16.17 -14.92 -4.13
N LYS A 41 -17.21 -14.57 -3.40
CA LYS A 41 -17.16 -14.26 -1.96
C LYS A 41 -16.00 -13.30 -1.65
N SER A 42 -15.93 -12.21 -2.39
CA SER A 42 -14.79 -11.31 -2.43
C SER A 42 -15.24 -9.85 -2.41
N TYR A 43 -14.67 -9.07 -1.52
CA TYR A 43 -14.75 -7.61 -1.59
C TYR A 43 -13.76 -7.07 -2.60
N LYS A 44 -14.14 -6.00 -3.27
CA LYS A 44 -13.30 -5.15 -4.10
C LYS A 44 -13.47 -3.71 -3.62
N LEU A 45 -12.41 -3.10 -3.16
CA LEU A 45 -12.38 -1.71 -2.68
C LEU A 45 -11.49 -0.88 -3.60
N ASP A 46 -12.09 0.10 -4.25
CA ASP A 46 -11.40 1.03 -5.14
C ASP A 46 -11.01 2.29 -4.37
N LEU A 47 -9.71 2.57 -4.32
CA LEU A 47 -9.13 3.66 -3.55
C LEU A 47 -8.40 4.66 -4.45
N ALA A 48 -8.57 5.95 -4.13
CA ALA A 48 -7.85 7.04 -4.79
C ALA A 48 -6.80 7.66 -3.87
N ILE A 49 -5.70 8.07 -4.49
CA ILE A 49 -4.67 8.93 -3.91
C ILE A 49 -4.76 10.27 -4.63
N ASN A 50 -5.03 11.35 -3.90
CA ASN A 50 -5.19 12.70 -4.48
C ASN A 50 -6.18 12.73 -5.66
N GLY A 51 -7.32 12.07 -5.50
CA GLY A 51 -8.39 12.05 -6.51
C GLY A 51 -8.13 11.14 -7.71
N GLN A 52 -7.02 10.40 -7.76
CA GLN A 52 -6.71 9.47 -8.83
C GLN A 52 -6.96 8.02 -8.39
N TYR A 53 -7.57 7.24 -9.26
CA TYR A 53 -7.76 5.81 -9.04
C TYR A 53 -6.41 5.10 -9.11
N GLN A 54 -5.96 4.52 -7.99
CA GLN A 54 -4.61 3.97 -7.88
C GLN A 54 -4.56 2.55 -7.32
N ILE A 55 -5.42 2.23 -6.34
CA ILE A 55 -5.34 0.98 -5.58
C ILE A 55 -6.67 0.24 -5.62
N GLU A 56 -6.62 -1.08 -5.87
CA GLU A 56 -7.73 -2.00 -5.63
C GLU A 56 -7.35 -2.94 -4.49
N LEU A 57 -8.14 -2.93 -3.42
CA LEU A 57 -8.03 -3.95 -2.37
C LEU A 57 -9.00 -5.07 -2.65
N PHE A 58 -8.51 -6.31 -2.58
CA PHE A 58 -9.34 -7.50 -2.72
C PHE A 58 -9.26 -8.39 -1.49
N SER A 59 -10.39 -8.98 -1.12
CA SER A 59 -10.41 -10.15 -0.26
C SER A 59 -10.81 -11.39 -1.06
N PHE A 60 -10.26 -12.53 -0.70
CA PHE A 60 -10.70 -13.83 -1.23
C PHE A 60 -10.82 -14.82 -0.07
N PRO A 61 -11.72 -15.81 -0.16
CA PRO A 61 -11.87 -16.81 0.92
C PRO A 61 -10.63 -17.69 1.08
N ASP A 62 -9.89 -17.92 -0.01
CA ASP A 62 -8.67 -18.71 -0.02
C ASP A 62 -7.50 -17.87 -0.51
N PHE A 63 -6.43 -17.83 0.28
CA PHE A 63 -5.20 -17.12 -0.07
C PHE A 63 -4.00 -17.79 0.61
N LYS A 64 -2.81 -17.47 0.12
CA LYS A 64 -1.54 -17.81 0.77
C LYS A 64 -0.93 -16.56 1.35
N GLU A 65 -0.26 -16.71 2.49
CA GLU A 65 0.49 -15.61 3.09
C GLU A 65 1.60 -15.13 2.15
N ARG A 66 1.93 -13.84 2.25
CA ARG A 66 3.00 -13.26 1.46
C ARG A 66 4.35 -13.86 1.83
N ALA A 67 5.08 -14.34 0.84
CA ALA A 67 6.47 -14.74 1.01
C ALA A 67 7.37 -13.52 0.86
N SER A 68 8.15 -13.21 1.92
CA SER A 68 9.09 -12.08 1.91
C SER A 68 10.55 -12.50 1.89
N PHE A 69 10.89 -13.61 2.52
CA PHE A 69 12.26 -14.13 2.57
C PHE A 69 12.29 -15.64 2.37
N PRO A 70 13.20 -16.19 1.53
CA PRO A 70 14.08 -15.42 0.63
C PRO A 70 13.28 -14.61 -0.39
N GLU A 71 13.92 -13.67 -1.06
CA GLU A 71 13.31 -12.79 -2.05
C GLU A 71 12.56 -13.58 -3.13
N GLN A 72 11.34 -13.18 -3.43
CA GLN A 72 10.47 -13.78 -4.44
C GLN A 72 10.42 -12.91 -5.69
N LYS A 73 10.29 -13.54 -6.86
CA LYS A 73 10.06 -12.82 -8.12
C LYS A 73 8.71 -12.10 -8.10
N GLY A 74 8.63 -10.96 -8.76
CA GLY A 74 7.42 -10.15 -8.89
C GLY A 74 7.54 -8.79 -8.22
N LEU A 75 6.41 -8.16 -7.93
CA LEU A 75 6.38 -6.87 -7.24
C LEU A 75 6.92 -7.00 -5.82
N ARG A 76 7.95 -6.19 -5.51
CA ARG A 76 8.60 -6.21 -4.21
C ARG A 76 7.91 -5.28 -3.22
N HIS A 77 7.70 -4.03 -3.61
CA HIS A 77 7.06 -3.02 -2.78
C HIS A 77 6.34 -1.98 -3.65
N LEU A 78 5.56 -1.14 -3.00
CA LEU A 78 4.91 0.02 -3.60
C LEU A 78 5.40 1.27 -2.87
N ALA A 79 5.91 2.25 -3.62
CA ALA A 79 6.44 3.50 -3.07
C ALA A 79 5.46 4.66 -3.31
N PHE A 80 5.33 5.51 -2.28
CA PHE A 80 4.55 6.75 -2.32
C PHE A 80 5.49 7.95 -2.19
N ALA A 81 5.32 8.94 -3.05
CA ALA A 81 6.06 10.18 -2.99
C ALA A 81 5.56 11.09 -1.86
N VAL A 82 6.47 11.63 -1.07
CA VAL A 82 6.16 12.58 0.02
C VAL A 82 7.12 13.75 -0.01
N GLU A 83 6.68 14.92 0.48
CA GLU A 83 7.55 16.12 0.55
C GLU A 83 8.36 16.17 1.85
N ASP A 84 7.75 15.87 2.99
CA ASP A 84 8.38 15.88 4.32
C ASP A 84 8.28 14.48 4.93
N ILE A 85 9.33 13.70 4.77
CA ILE A 85 9.33 12.30 5.21
C ILE A 85 9.33 12.17 6.72
N GLU A 86 9.97 13.08 7.46
CA GLU A 86 10.00 13.06 8.92
C GLU A 86 8.59 13.25 9.50
N GLU A 87 7.84 14.20 8.95
CA GLU A 87 6.46 14.44 9.36
C GLU A 87 5.58 13.22 9.06
N GLN A 88 5.70 12.66 7.86
CA GLN A 88 4.89 11.51 7.45
C GLN A 88 5.21 10.25 8.26
N VAL A 89 6.47 10.01 8.56
CA VAL A 89 6.89 8.89 9.42
C VAL A 89 6.35 9.08 10.84
N ALA A 90 6.44 10.29 11.40
CA ALA A 90 5.88 10.58 12.72
C ALA A 90 4.36 10.32 12.77
N GLU A 91 3.64 10.69 11.72
CA GLU A 91 2.20 10.43 11.60
C GLU A 91 1.88 8.94 11.53
N LEU A 92 2.62 8.16 10.71
CA LEU A 92 2.47 6.72 10.63
C LEU A 92 2.71 6.04 11.98
N VAL A 93 3.76 6.43 12.70
CA VAL A 93 4.08 5.89 14.03
C VAL A 93 2.96 6.23 15.02
N ALA A 94 2.47 7.48 15.02
CA ALA A 94 1.39 7.90 15.90
C ALA A 94 0.08 7.12 15.65
N LYS A 95 -0.15 6.67 14.42
CA LYS A 95 -1.29 5.83 14.04
C LYS A 95 -1.05 4.34 14.22
N GLY A 96 0.10 3.95 14.76
CA GLY A 96 0.42 2.55 15.10
C GLY A 96 0.88 1.69 13.93
N ALA A 97 1.32 2.28 12.82
CA ALA A 97 1.88 1.53 11.71
C ALA A 97 3.24 0.91 12.05
N ASP A 98 3.56 -0.22 11.43
CA ASP A 98 4.87 -0.88 11.54
C ASP A 98 5.86 -0.18 10.59
N VAL A 99 6.74 0.65 11.15
CA VAL A 99 7.61 1.56 10.40
C VAL A 99 9.08 1.29 10.72
N GLN A 100 9.91 1.19 9.68
CA GLN A 100 11.37 1.12 9.82
C GLN A 100 11.97 2.53 9.95
N GLY A 101 13.28 2.59 10.24
CA GLY A 101 14.00 3.86 10.31
C GLY A 101 14.14 4.54 8.94
N ILE A 102 14.21 5.87 8.95
CA ILE A 102 14.50 6.66 7.75
C ILE A 102 15.93 6.39 7.30
N ARG A 103 16.11 6.16 6.00
CA ARG A 103 17.40 5.96 5.36
C ARG A 103 17.60 6.95 4.20
N THR A 104 18.81 7.07 3.73
CA THR A 104 19.15 7.88 2.56
C THR A 104 19.51 6.98 1.39
N ASP A 105 18.89 7.24 0.24
CA ASP A 105 19.27 6.62 -1.02
C ASP A 105 20.60 7.21 -1.47
N GLU A 106 21.64 6.40 -1.49
CA GLU A 106 23.00 6.85 -1.84
C GLU A 106 23.11 7.35 -3.27
N LEU A 107 22.23 6.88 -4.16
CA LEU A 107 22.26 7.26 -5.57
C LEU A 107 21.59 8.62 -5.83
N THR A 108 20.57 8.96 -5.07
CA THR A 108 19.77 10.19 -5.29
C THR A 108 19.99 11.23 -4.20
N GLY A 109 20.47 10.85 -3.02
CA GLY A 109 20.54 11.69 -1.83
C GLY A 109 19.18 11.92 -1.16
N LYS A 110 18.12 11.33 -1.69
CA LYS A 110 16.78 11.44 -1.14
C LYS A 110 16.57 10.49 0.03
N LYS A 111 15.70 10.86 0.95
CA LYS A 111 15.31 10.03 2.07
C LYS A 111 14.20 9.08 1.70
N PHE A 112 14.18 7.92 2.33
CA PHE A 112 13.10 6.94 2.18
C PHE A 112 12.90 6.16 3.47
N CYS A 113 11.73 5.54 3.59
CA CYS A 113 11.39 4.75 4.76
C CYS A 113 10.45 3.62 4.36
N PHE A 114 10.76 2.39 4.78
CA PHE A 114 9.85 1.26 4.62
C PHE A 114 8.89 1.14 5.79
N PHE A 115 7.67 0.78 5.48
CA PHE A 115 6.64 0.42 6.44
C PHE A 115 5.80 -0.73 5.85
N TYR A 116 4.89 -1.29 6.63
CA TYR A 116 4.15 -2.47 6.22
C TYR A 116 2.65 -2.26 6.41
N ASP A 117 1.87 -2.78 5.47
CA ASP A 117 0.44 -2.91 5.67
C ASP A 117 0.13 -4.09 6.63
N PRO A 118 -1.13 -4.28 7.06
CA PRO A 118 -1.48 -5.36 7.99
C PRO A 118 -1.20 -6.79 7.47
N ASN A 119 -0.98 -6.95 6.18
CA ASN A 119 -0.68 -8.24 5.55
C ASN A 119 0.83 -8.49 5.38
N GLY A 120 1.67 -7.56 5.86
CA GLY A 120 3.12 -7.61 5.66
C GLY A 120 3.57 -7.17 4.26
N GLN A 121 2.69 -6.51 3.50
CA GLN A 121 3.07 -5.92 2.21
C GLN A 121 4.03 -4.76 2.45
N PRO A 122 5.27 -4.81 1.91
CA PRO A 122 6.18 -3.68 2.03
C PRO A 122 5.68 -2.49 1.24
N LEU A 123 5.62 -1.36 1.91
CA LEU A 123 5.32 -0.04 1.37
C LEU A 123 6.49 0.88 1.65
N GLU A 124 6.65 1.92 0.86
CA GLU A 124 7.76 2.85 0.99
C GLU A 124 7.25 4.29 0.92
N LEU A 125 7.75 5.15 1.78
CA LEU A 125 7.73 6.60 1.58
C LEU A 125 9.04 7.01 0.93
N TYR A 126 8.99 7.75 -0.15
CA TYR A 126 10.15 8.28 -0.86
C TYR A 126 10.02 9.81 -0.98
N GLU A 127 11.01 10.52 -0.48
CA GLU A 127 11.02 11.99 -0.48
C GLU A 127 11.30 12.55 -1.88
N VAL A 128 10.49 13.49 -2.31
CA VAL A 128 10.62 14.14 -3.63
C VAL A 128 10.94 15.63 -3.55
#